data_59f874cfaa60f6aa1ff8a3e4e91cb711
#
_entry.id   59f874cfaa60f6aa1ff8a3e4e91cb711
#
_cell.length_a   1.000
_cell.length_b   1.000
_cell.length_c   1.000
_cell.angle_alpha   90.00
_cell.angle_beta   90.00
_cell.angle_gamma   90.00
#
_symmetry.space_group_name_H-M   'P 1'
#
loop_
_entity.id
_entity.type
_entity.pdbx_description
1 polymer ?
#
loop_
_entity_poly.entity_id
_entity_poly.type
_entity_poly.pdbx_seq_one_letter_code
_entity_poly.pdbx_strand_id
1 'polypeptide(L)'
;VPASAKTSLVSAAHELRRLIPPSVARAYVNRRVDQLMEIDAYRELQEAQMRHLLEFTDRAPEIPVLARQFAIETMLKTHLRWHPRLVTSEPVRGIEWLTTQRDPSRSVVLNFMHHYRYEGMFKALKRRGVELDIIAHAELMGKDTPNPLKHHMRLVASGGRMTPAGGGMDSYIAMARPGITMVVASDLPGHTPVTFLGRRVMGSFGSARIATETNSQVVLITAHKDDDESTYLQLHPPIEPSDFADAHALLAEILNRHGEAVLAWPEVVDMPLSRFGRIEEQA
;
A
#
# COMPACT_ATOMS: atom_id res chain seq x y z
N VAL A 1 -6.23 -24.23 -29.43
CA VAL A 1 -6.31 -24.71 -28.03
C VAL A 1 -7.50 -24.00 -27.38
N PRO A 2 -8.49 -24.72 -26.81
CA PRO A 2 -9.64 -24.13 -26.17
C PRO A 2 -9.22 -23.18 -25.04
N ALA A 3 -9.94 -22.07 -24.88
CA ALA A 3 -9.62 -21.02 -23.88
C ALA A 3 -9.46 -21.58 -22.46
N SER A 4 -10.25 -22.61 -22.12
CA SER A 4 -10.16 -23.30 -20.82
C SER A 4 -8.82 -24.01 -20.57
N ALA A 5 -8.21 -24.59 -21.59
CA ALA A 5 -6.92 -25.28 -21.47
C ALA A 5 -5.75 -24.29 -21.29
N LYS A 6 -5.79 -23.13 -21.97
CA LYS A 6 -4.80 -22.06 -21.76
C LYS A 6 -4.88 -21.50 -20.34
N THR A 7 -6.08 -21.27 -19.82
CA THR A 7 -6.30 -20.77 -18.45
C THR A 7 -5.78 -21.78 -17.42
N SER A 8 -5.98 -23.08 -17.67
CA SER A 8 -5.51 -24.16 -16.78
C SER A 8 -3.98 -24.27 -16.75
N LEU A 9 -3.31 -24.17 -17.91
CA LEU A 9 -1.85 -24.19 -18.02
C LEU A 9 -1.19 -22.97 -17.35
N VAL A 10 -1.76 -21.78 -17.55
CA VAL A 10 -1.29 -20.56 -16.90
C VAL A 10 -1.45 -20.67 -15.38
N SER A 11 -2.55 -21.21 -14.90
CA SER A 11 -2.77 -21.43 -13.47
C SER A 11 -1.76 -22.43 -12.89
N ALA A 12 -1.48 -23.55 -13.59
CA ALA A 12 -0.49 -24.53 -13.16
C ALA A 12 0.93 -23.94 -13.14
N ALA A 13 1.30 -23.17 -14.17
CA ALA A 13 2.60 -22.48 -14.21
C ALA A 13 2.75 -21.48 -13.07
N HIS A 14 1.69 -20.80 -12.69
CA HIS A 14 1.70 -19.92 -11.51
C HIS A 14 1.91 -20.69 -10.22
N GLU A 15 1.28 -21.84 -10.04
CA GLU A 15 1.48 -22.67 -8.83
C GLU A 15 2.93 -23.19 -8.70
N LEU A 16 3.62 -23.47 -9.81
CA LEU A 16 5.04 -23.87 -9.82
C LEU A 16 5.97 -22.79 -9.22
N ARG A 17 5.56 -21.53 -9.20
CA ARG A 17 6.35 -20.44 -8.58
C ARG A 17 6.60 -20.68 -7.09
N ARG A 18 5.75 -21.44 -6.40
CA ARG A 18 5.97 -21.84 -4.99
C ARG A 18 7.25 -22.66 -4.81
N LEU A 19 7.72 -23.32 -5.84
CA LEU A 19 8.91 -24.16 -5.79
C LEU A 19 10.21 -23.38 -6.02
N ILE A 20 10.12 -22.13 -6.48
CA ILE A 20 11.29 -21.29 -6.75
C ILE A 20 11.71 -20.61 -5.44
N PRO A 21 12.91 -20.91 -4.91
CA PRO A 21 13.41 -20.22 -3.72
C PRO A 21 13.52 -18.70 -3.95
N PRO A 22 13.27 -17.88 -2.91
CA PRO A 22 13.32 -16.42 -3.04
C PRO A 22 14.68 -15.88 -3.53
N SER A 23 15.79 -16.51 -3.12
CA SER A 23 17.14 -16.12 -3.59
C SER A 23 17.34 -16.38 -5.09
N VAL A 24 16.84 -17.50 -5.59
CA VAL A 24 16.88 -17.84 -7.04
C VAL A 24 15.99 -16.88 -7.81
N ALA A 25 14.78 -16.58 -7.29
CA ALA A 25 13.90 -15.60 -7.89
C ALA A 25 14.56 -14.22 -7.97
N ARG A 26 15.22 -13.76 -6.92
CA ARG A 26 15.92 -12.47 -6.90
C ARG A 26 17.05 -12.41 -7.94
N ALA A 27 17.86 -13.45 -8.04
CA ALA A 27 18.93 -13.51 -9.04
C ALA A 27 18.38 -13.48 -10.49
N TYR A 28 17.31 -14.23 -10.74
CA TYR A 28 16.63 -14.23 -12.05
C TYR A 28 16.03 -12.83 -12.34
N VAL A 29 15.35 -12.23 -11.38
CA VAL A 29 14.71 -10.92 -11.53
C VAL A 29 15.74 -9.85 -11.84
N ASN A 30 16.85 -9.79 -11.10
CA ASN A 30 17.93 -8.83 -11.36
C ASN A 30 18.41 -8.91 -12.82
N ARG A 31 18.76 -10.10 -13.27
CA ARG A 31 19.20 -10.30 -14.65
C ARG A 31 18.13 -9.92 -15.68
N ARG A 32 16.88 -10.27 -15.39
CA ARG A 32 15.77 -9.96 -16.30
C ARG A 32 15.50 -8.46 -16.37
N VAL A 33 15.57 -7.76 -15.25
CA VAL A 33 15.40 -6.31 -15.20
C VAL A 33 16.54 -5.63 -15.97
N ASP A 34 17.79 -6.06 -15.82
CA ASP A 34 18.91 -5.50 -16.58
C ASP A 34 18.66 -5.55 -18.08
N GLN A 35 18.22 -6.71 -18.60
CA GLN A 35 17.84 -6.86 -20.01
C GLN A 35 16.66 -5.98 -20.43
N LEU A 36 15.67 -5.79 -19.56
CA LEU A 36 14.51 -4.96 -19.87
C LEU A 36 14.84 -3.48 -19.84
N MET A 37 15.74 -3.04 -18.96
CA MET A 37 16.20 -1.65 -18.88
C MET A 37 17.00 -1.19 -20.10
N GLU A 38 17.50 -2.12 -20.94
CA GLU A 38 18.09 -1.83 -22.25
C GLU A 38 17.02 -1.37 -23.27
N ILE A 39 15.73 -1.68 -23.02
CA ILE A 39 14.61 -1.29 -23.87
C ILE A 39 14.13 0.10 -23.43
N ASP A 40 14.28 1.10 -24.29
CA ASP A 40 13.96 2.50 -23.97
C ASP A 40 12.57 2.68 -23.39
N ALA A 41 11.54 2.14 -24.03
CA ALA A 41 10.15 2.28 -23.58
C ALA A 41 9.92 1.68 -22.16
N TYR A 42 10.62 0.61 -21.81
CA TYR A 42 10.54 0.02 -20.48
C TYR A 42 11.26 0.90 -19.45
N ARG A 43 12.47 1.35 -19.77
CA ARG A 43 13.25 2.24 -18.90
C ARG A 43 12.51 3.53 -18.63
N GLU A 44 12.00 4.19 -19.68
CA GLU A 44 11.22 5.43 -19.56
C GLU A 44 9.98 5.27 -18.67
N LEU A 45 9.29 4.12 -18.76
CA LEU A 45 8.15 3.83 -17.88
C LEU A 45 8.57 3.72 -16.42
N GLN A 46 9.69 3.03 -16.12
CA GLN A 46 10.16 2.90 -14.74
C GLN A 46 10.65 4.24 -14.18
N GLU A 47 11.36 5.02 -14.99
CA GLU A 47 11.77 6.38 -14.63
C GLU A 47 10.56 7.28 -14.39
N ALA A 48 9.51 7.19 -15.21
CA ALA A 48 8.28 7.95 -15.02
C ALA A 48 7.59 7.61 -13.68
N GLN A 49 7.62 6.33 -13.24
CA GLN A 49 7.12 5.95 -11.91
C GLN A 49 7.89 6.68 -10.79
N MET A 50 9.21 6.66 -10.86
CA MET A 50 10.05 7.33 -9.84
C MET A 50 9.99 8.86 -9.96
N ARG A 51 9.93 9.39 -11.17
CA ARG A 51 9.73 10.82 -11.41
C ARG A 51 8.43 11.32 -10.81
N HIS A 52 7.37 10.52 -10.85
CA HIS A 52 6.10 10.87 -10.21
C HIS A 52 6.25 11.14 -8.71
N LEU A 53 7.11 10.43 -8.02
CA LEU A 53 7.37 10.60 -6.59
C LEU A 53 8.42 11.67 -6.30
N LEU A 54 9.51 11.73 -7.07
CA LEU A 54 10.75 12.37 -6.66
C LEU A 54 11.09 13.67 -7.41
N GLU A 55 10.38 14.02 -8.49
CA GLU A 55 10.72 15.16 -9.36
C GLU A 55 10.85 16.49 -8.61
N PHE A 56 10.05 16.70 -7.58
CA PHE A 56 10.03 17.94 -6.79
C PHE A 56 10.72 17.78 -5.41
N THR A 57 11.62 16.82 -5.30
CA THR A 57 12.38 16.52 -4.07
C THR A 57 13.87 16.57 -4.33
N ASP A 58 14.67 16.63 -3.27
CA ASP A 58 16.14 16.61 -3.36
C ASP A 58 16.68 15.29 -3.92
N ARG A 59 15.84 14.24 -4.00
CA ARG A 59 16.17 12.93 -4.55
C ARG A 59 15.93 12.80 -6.06
N ALA A 60 15.49 13.87 -6.74
CA ALA A 60 15.28 13.85 -8.20
C ALA A 60 16.49 13.33 -9.01
N PRO A 61 17.76 13.64 -8.66
CA PRO A 61 18.93 13.09 -9.36
C PRO A 61 19.07 11.56 -9.27
N GLU A 62 18.46 10.92 -8.28
CA GLU A 62 18.53 9.47 -8.07
C GLU A 62 17.54 8.67 -8.95
N ILE A 63 16.62 9.34 -9.66
CA ILE A 63 15.55 8.72 -10.45
C ILE A 63 16.04 7.57 -11.34
N PRO A 64 17.11 7.68 -12.14
CA PRO A 64 17.53 6.59 -13.01
C PRO A 64 17.95 5.32 -12.26
N VAL A 65 18.64 5.49 -11.12
CA VAL A 65 19.07 4.36 -10.27
C VAL A 65 17.89 3.72 -9.56
N LEU A 66 17.01 4.54 -8.99
CA LEU A 66 15.82 4.08 -8.27
C LEU A 66 14.78 3.44 -9.20
N ALA A 67 14.70 3.87 -10.46
CA ALA A 67 13.84 3.23 -11.47
C ALA A 67 14.21 1.76 -11.70
N ARG A 68 15.51 1.43 -11.74
CA ARG A 68 15.95 0.04 -11.81
C ARG A 68 15.58 -0.75 -10.55
N GLN A 69 15.77 -0.19 -9.36
CA GLN A 69 15.40 -0.85 -8.10
C GLN A 69 13.87 -1.04 -8.01
N PHE A 70 13.11 -0.04 -8.39
CA PHE A 70 11.65 -0.12 -8.48
C PHE A 70 11.19 -1.25 -9.42
N ALA A 71 11.82 -1.41 -10.58
CA ALA A 71 11.53 -2.51 -11.51
C ALA A 71 11.80 -3.89 -10.87
N ILE A 72 12.88 -4.02 -10.09
CA ILE A 72 13.21 -5.23 -9.34
C ILE A 72 12.13 -5.53 -8.30
N GLU A 73 11.79 -4.57 -7.45
CA GLU A 73 10.79 -4.74 -6.39
C GLU A 73 9.40 -5.06 -6.98
N THR A 74 9.01 -4.39 -8.07
CA THR A 74 7.75 -4.67 -8.79
C THR A 74 7.68 -6.13 -9.28
N MET A 75 8.77 -6.65 -9.83
CA MET A 75 8.82 -8.01 -10.35
C MET A 75 8.87 -9.04 -9.21
N LEU A 76 9.61 -8.74 -8.13
CA LEU A 76 9.67 -9.58 -6.94
C LEU A 76 8.33 -9.65 -6.19
N LYS A 77 7.56 -8.56 -6.13
CA LYS A 77 6.22 -8.56 -5.56
C LYS A 77 5.35 -9.69 -6.12
N THR A 78 5.38 -9.85 -7.44
CA THR A 78 4.62 -10.93 -8.10
C THR A 78 5.07 -12.32 -7.63
N HIS A 79 6.36 -12.49 -7.34
CA HIS A 79 6.90 -13.74 -6.80
C HIS A 79 6.52 -13.93 -5.32
N LEU A 80 6.62 -12.89 -4.51
CA LEU A 80 6.33 -12.93 -3.06
C LEU A 80 4.90 -13.37 -2.74
N ARG A 81 3.94 -13.07 -3.60
CA ARG A 81 2.54 -13.55 -3.46
C ARG A 81 2.42 -15.08 -3.35
N TRP A 82 3.36 -15.81 -3.92
CA TRP A 82 3.40 -17.28 -3.87
C TRP A 82 4.15 -17.81 -2.64
N HIS A 83 4.79 -16.92 -1.88
CA HIS A 83 5.48 -17.20 -0.62
C HIS A 83 4.87 -16.39 0.53
N PRO A 84 3.58 -16.64 0.88
CA PRO A 84 2.84 -15.79 1.82
C PRO A 84 3.50 -15.69 3.21
N ARG A 85 4.29 -16.67 3.61
CA ARG A 85 5.02 -16.62 4.88
C ARG A 85 6.04 -15.48 4.92
N LEU A 86 6.68 -15.14 3.81
CA LEU A 86 7.66 -14.06 3.76
C LEU A 86 7.05 -12.69 4.00
N VAL A 87 5.86 -12.44 3.45
CA VAL A 87 5.17 -11.15 3.61
C VAL A 87 4.28 -11.09 4.86
N THR A 88 3.76 -12.22 5.33
CA THR A 88 2.88 -12.27 6.52
C THR A 88 3.62 -12.42 7.84
N SER A 89 4.93 -12.62 7.81
CA SER A 89 5.81 -12.66 8.98
C SER A 89 6.65 -11.41 9.15
N GLU A 90 6.40 -10.38 8.37
CA GLU A 90 7.10 -9.10 8.44
C GLU A 90 7.17 -8.60 9.90
N PRO A 91 8.35 -8.20 10.40
CA PRO A 91 8.46 -7.57 11.70
C PRO A 91 7.59 -6.30 11.75
N VAL A 92 6.96 -6.06 12.90
CA VAL A 92 6.14 -4.86 13.13
C VAL A 92 6.68 -4.17 14.37
N ARG A 93 7.09 -2.92 14.22
CA ARG A 93 7.52 -2.02 15.30
C ARG A 93 6.36 -1.06 15.64
N GLY A 94 6.25 -0.64 16.89
CA GLY A 94 5.18 0.28 17.33
C GLY A 94 3.80 -0.38 17.51
N ILE A 95 3.75 -1.71 17.65
CA ILE A 95 2.47 -2.45 17.78
C ILE A 95 1.66 -2.00 18.99
N GLU A 96 2.30 -1.46 20.01
CA GLU A 96 1.69 -0.91 21.22
C GLU A 96 0.65 0.16 20.91
N TRP A 97 0.78 0.94 19.85
CA TRP A 97 -0.19 1.95 19.42
C TRP A 97 -1.55 1.38 19.02
N LEU A 98 -1.59 0.12 18.62
CA LEU A 98 -2.83 -0.58 18.28
C LEU A 98 -3.27 -1.57 19.37
N THR A 99 -2.49 -1.73 20.42
CA THR A 99 -2.76 -2.72 21.48
C THR A 99 -2.75 -2.05 22.87
N THR A 100 -1.63 -2.06 23.57
CA THR A 100 -1.54 -1.67 24.98
C THR A 100 -1.65 -0.15 25.24
N GLN A 101 -1.30 0.68 24.25
CA GLN A 101 -1.39 2.15 24.34
C GLN A 101 -2.60 2.73 23.58
N ARG A 102 -3.44 1.86 23.04
CA ARG A 102 -4.68 2.26 22.38
C ARG A 102 -5.71 2.75 23.39
N ASP A 103 -6.41 3.83 23.06
CA ASP A 103 -7.62 4.22 23.76
C ASP A 103 -8.78 3.27 23.40
N PRO A 104 -9.25 2.43 24.33
CA PRO A 104 -10.31 1.45 24.04
C PRO A 104 -11.69 2.08 23.84
N SER A 105 -11.89 3.33 24.26
CA SER A 105 -13.14 4.09 24.10
C SER A 105 -13.32 4.65 22.70
N ARG A 106 -12.27 4.61 21.87
CA ARG A 106 -12.23 5.19 20.53
C ARG A 106 -11.99 4.11 19.47
N SER A 107 -12.39 4.42 18.26
CA SER A 107 -11.92 3.68 17.06
C SER A 107 -10.56 4.19 16.61
N VAL A 108 -9.90 3.40 15.78
CA VAL A 108 -8.64 3.79 15.12
C VAL A 108 -8.81 3.71 13.62
N VAL A 109 -8.40 4.75 12.90
CA VAL A 109 -8.17 4.73 11.46
C VAL A 109 -6.72 4.35 11.23
N LEU A 110 -6.48 3.08 10.88
CA LEU A 110 -5.16 2.62 10.42
C LEU A 110 -4.99 3.05 8.97
N ASN A 111 -4.16 4.05 8.76
CA ASN A 111 -3.93 4.63 7.46
C ASN A 111 -2.63 4.11 6.84
N PHE A 112 -2.67 3.79 5.54
CA PHE A 112 -1.52 3.32 4.80
C PHE A 112 -1.50 3.87 3.36
N MET A 113 -0.34 3.83 2.73
CA MET A 113 -0.17 3.93 1.29
C MET A 113 0.23 2.56 0.73
N HIS A 114 -0.17 2.26 -0.51
CA HIS A 114 0.16 0.97 -1.11
C HIS A 114 1.66 0.86 -1.38
N HIS A 115 2.26 -0.18 -0.83
CA HIS A 115 3.65 -0.56 -1.01
C HIS A 115 3.76 -2.08 -1.19
N TYR A 116 4.87 -2.59 -1.69
CA TYR A 116 4.96 -4.02 -2.02
C TYR A 116 4.84 -4.98 -0.83
N ARG A 117 4.89 -4.47 0.41
CA ARG A 117 4.74 -5.28 1.64
C ARG A 117 3.32 -5.28 2.22
N TYR A 118 2.43 -4.41 1.71
CA TYR A 118 1.11 -4.24 2.34
C TYR A 118 0.22 -5.48 2.27
N GLU A 119 0.38 -6.35 1.27
CA GLU A 119 -0.45 -7.54 1.11
C GLU A 119 -0.40 -8.48 2.31
N GLY A 120 0.75 -8.55 2.98
CA GLY A 120 0.96 -9.37 4.17
C GLY A 120 0.80 -8.65 5.49
N MET A 121 0.83 -7.30 5.48
CA MET A 121 0.84 -6.51 6.71
C MET A 121 -0.39 -6.74 7.59
N PHE A 122 -1.58 -6.87 6.99
CA PHE A 122 -2.81 -7.10 7.73
C PHE A 122 -2.77 -8.42 8.50
N LYS A 123 -2.21 -9.47 7.89
CA LYS A 123 -2.01 -10.75 8.57
C LYS A 123 -0.94 -10.66 9.66
N ALA A 124 0.10 -9.88 9.44
CA ALA A 124 1.14 -9.64 10.44
C ALA A 124 0.58 -8.93 11.68
N LEU A 125 -0.32 -7.95 11.50
CA LEU A 125 -1.04 -7.27 12.57
C LEU A 125 -2.00 -8.21 13.30
N LYS A 126 -2.81 -8.98 12.56
CA LYS A 126 -3.73 -9.95 13.14
C LYS A 126 -3.03 -10.99 14.03
N ARG A 127 -1.84 -11.45 13.64
CA ARG A 127 -1.03 -12.37 14.45
C ARG A 127 -0.58 -11.77 15.78
N ARG A 128 -0.61 -10.44 15.89
CA ARG A 128 -0.27 -9.67 17.09
C ARG A 128 -1.51 -9.20 17.88
N GLY A 129 -2.67 -9.77 17.56
CA GLY A 129 -3.92 -9.53 18.29
C GLY A 129 -4.72 -8.32 17.80
N VAL A 130 -4.36 -7.70 16.69
CA VAL A 130 -5.13 -6.55 16.13
C VAL A 130 -6.23 -7.07 15.22
N GLU A 131 -7.48 -6.72 15.53
CA GLU A 131 -8.62 -6.96 14.66
C GLU A 131 -8.82 -5.79 13.70
N LEU A 132 -8.96 -6.11 12.40
CA LEU A 132 -9.00 -5.13 11.33
C LEU A 132 -10.31 -5.22 10.53
N ASP A 133 -10.91 -4.05 10.25
CA ASP A 133 -11.95 -3.86 9.25
C ASP A 133 -11.33 -3.17 8.03
N ILE A 134 -11.16 -3.93 6.95
CA ILE A 134 -10.43 -3.51 5.75
C ILE A 134 -11.42 -3.06 4.70
N ILE A 135 -11.38 -1.78 4.32
CA ILE A 135 -12.18 -1.24 3.22
C ILE A 135 -11.46 -1.53 1.90
N ALA A 136 -12.12 -2.24 0.99
CA ALA A 136 -11.53 -2.62 -0.29
C ALA A 136 -12.50 -2.44 -1.45
N HIS A 137 -11.99 -2.26 -2.66
CA HIS A 137 -12.81 -2.14 -3.86
C HIS A 137 -13.69 -3.37 -4.05
N ALA A 138 -15.00 -3.16 -4.22
CA ALA A 138 -15.98 -4.22 -4.41
C ALA A 138 -15.67 -5.11 -5.62
N GLU A 139 -15.16 -4.52 -6.71
CA GLU A 139 -14.76 -5.24 -7.93
C GLU A 139 -13.67 -6.27 -7.70
N LEU A 140 -12.76 -6.03 -6.74
CA LEU A 140 -11.71 -6.98 -6.38
C LEU A 140 -12.22 -8.20 -5.61
N MET A 141 -13.46 -8.14 -5.11
CA MET A 141 -14.10 -9.20 -4.32
C MET A 141 -15.04 -10.06 -5.17
N GLY A 142 -15.23 -9.75 -6.44
CA GLY A 142 -16.14 -10.41 -7.37
C GLY A 142 -15.71 -11.81 -7.79
N LYS A 143 -16.67 -12.60 -8.29
CA LYS A 143 -16.41 -13.96 -8.82
C LYS A 143 -15.51 -13.94 -10.06
N ASP A 144 -15.60 -12.88 -10.85
CA ASP A 144 -14.88 -12.73 -12.13
C ASP A 144 -13.49 -12.09 -11.98
N THR A 145 -13.07 -11.80 -10.75
CA THR A 145 -11.73 -11.29 -10.45
C THR A 145 -10.66 -12.24 -11.02
N PRO A 146 -9.65 -11.74 -11.78
CA PRO A 146 -8.56 -12.56 -12.31
C PRO A 146 -7.79 -13.30 -11.20
N ASN A 147 -7.30 -14.52 -11.50
CA ASN A 147 -6.63 -15.38 -10.51
C ASN A 147 -5.49 -14.70 -9.71
N PRO A 148 -4.59 -13.90 -10.33
CA PRO A 148 -3.56 -13.18 -9.56
C PRO A 148 -4.14 -12.20 -8.54
N LEU A 149 -5.24 -11.53 -8.89
CA LEU A 149 -5.94 -10.62 -7.98
C LEU A 149 -6.73 -11.38 -6.91
N LYS A 150 -7.31 -12.54 -7.24
CA LYS A 150 -7.92 -13.43 -6.22
C LYS A 150 -6.89 -13.88 -5.18
N HIS A 151 -5.67 -14.18 -5.62
CA HIS A 151 -4.61 -14.57 -4.69
C HIS A 151 -4.18 -13.41 -3.80
N HIS A 152 -4.00 -12.23 -4.38
CA HIS A 152 -3.78 -10.98 -3.66
C HIS A 152 -4.88 -10.73 -2.62
N MET A 153 -6.14 -10.78 -3.03
CA MET A 153 -7.28 -10.55 -2.12
C MET A 153 -7.37 -11.58 -0.99
N ARG A 154 -7.00 -12.85 -1.24
CA ARG A 154 -6.91 -13.84 -0.16
C ARG A 154 -5.85 -13.49 0.88
N LEU A 155 -4.70 -12.95 0.47
CA LEU A 155 -3.68 -12.48 1.40
C LEU A 155 -4.20 -11.32 2.24
N VAL A 156 -4.78 -10.31 1.62
CA VAL A 156 -5.39 -9.16 2.31
C VAL A 156 -6.48 -9.61 3.28
N ALA A 157 -7.45 -10.39 2.80
CA ALA A 157 -8.56 -10.90 3.61
C ALA A 157 -8.13 -11.82 4.76
N SER A 158 -6.94 -12.43 4.68
CA SER A 158 -6.41 -13.23 5.78
C SER A 158 -6.11 -12.42 7.05
N GLY A 159 -6.03 -11.10 6.93
CA GLY A 159 -5.69 -10.19 8.02
C GLY A 159 -6.88 -9.58 8.75
N GLY A 160 -8.08 -9.57 8.17
CA GLY A 160 -9.22 -8.92 8.80
C GLY A 160 -10.53 -9.15 8.07
N ARG A 161 -11.58 -8.51 8.56
CA ARG A 161 -12.89 -8.48 7.89
C ARG A 161 -12.80 -7.54 6.69
N MET A 162 -13.31 -7.97 5.54
CA MET A 162 -13.36 -7.17 4.34
C MET A 162 -14.73 -6.48 4.21
N THR A 163 -14.69 -5.16 4.03
CA THR A 163 -15.89 -4.36 3.75
C THR A 163 -15.78 -3.76 2.35
N PRO A 164 -16.76 -4.00 1.46
CA PRO A 164 -16.76 -3.41 0.13
C PRO A 164 -16.80 -1.88 0.19
N ALA A 165 -15.94 -1.23 -0.58
CA ALA A 165 -16.03 0.20 -0.82
C ALA A 165 -17.27 0.52 -1.68
N GLY A 166 -17.86 1.72 -1.49
CA GLY A 166 -19.03 2.18 -2.24
C GLY A 166 -20.31 2.38 -1.40
N GLY A 167 -20.24 2.05 -0.09
CA GLY A 167 -21.38 2.28 0.83
C GLY A 167 -21.64 3.75 1.20
N GLY A 168 -20.82 4.66 0.68
CA GLY A 168 -20.88 6.09 1.05
C GLY A 168 -20.20 6.41 2.39
N MET A 169 -19.92 7.70 2.62
CA MET A 169 -19.18 8.15 3.80
C MET A 169 -19.91 7.82 5.10
N ASP A 170 -21.22 7.99 5.15
CA ASP A 170 -22.02 7.75 6.36
C ASP A 170 -21.92 6.28 6.83
N SER A 171 -21.81 5.33 5.89
CA SER A 171 -21.61 3.92 6.24
C SER A 171 -20.25 3.67 6.90
N TYR A 172 -19.21 4.35 6.46
CA TYR A 172 -17.86 4.24 7.05
C TYR A 172 -17.79 4.91 8.41
N ILE A 173 -18.43 6.07 8.57
CA ILE A 173 -18.57 6.74 9.86
C ILE A 173 -19.28 5.82 10.86
N ALA A 174 -20.38 5.18 10.44
CA ALA A 174 -21.12 4.23 11.28
C ALA A 174 -20.30 2.97 11.66
N MET A 175 -19.27 2.62 10.90
CA MET A 175 -18.34 1.52 11.23
C MET A 175 -17.32 1.91 12.28
N ALA A 176 -16.97 3.19 12.42
CA ALA A 176 -15.98 3.70 13.34
C ALA A 176 -16.49 3.68 14.78
N ARG A 177 -16.52 2.52 15.40
CA ARG A 177 -16.98 2.28 16.76
C ARG A 177 -15.83 1.98 17.71
N PRO A 178 -16.00 2.23 19.02
CA PRO A 178 -15.00 1.86 20.03
C PRO A 178 -14.47 0.44 19.84
N GLY A 179 -13.17 0.28 19.97
CA GLY A 179 -12.52 -1.01 19.81
C GLY A 179 -12.27 -1.46 18.36
N ILE A 180 -12.81 -0.78 17.33
CA ILE A 180 -12.58 -1.14 15.91
C ILE A 180 -11.31 -0.45 15.39
N THR A 181 -10.55 -1.16 14.57
CA THR A 181 -9.48 -0.61 13.73
C THR A 181 -9.88 -0.68 12.27
N MET A 182 -10.21 0.47 11.69
CA MET A 182 -10.57 0.59 10.27
C MET A 182 -9.32 0.81 9.43
N VAL A 183 -9.17 0.07 8.34
CA VAL A 183 -8.02 0.20 7.44
C VAL A 183 -8.43 1.00 6.21
N VAL A 184 -7.76 2.14 5.99
CA VAL A 184 -8.06 3.08 4.91
C VAL A 184 -6.78 3.50 4.19
N ALA A 185 -6.74 3.37 2.86
CA ALA A 185 -5.62 3.86 2.06
C ALA A 185 -5.77 5.34 1.71
N SER A 186 -4.67 6.11 1.74
CA SER A 186 -4.63 7.53 1.37
C SER A 186 -4.25 7.81 -0.08
N ASP A 187 -3.61 6.86 -0.76
CA ASP A 187 -3.07 7.01 -2.11
C ASP A 187 -4.02 6.56 -3.23
N LEU A 188 -5.28 6.35 -2.91
CA LEU A 188 -6.30 6.05 -3.91
C LEU A 188 -6.75 7.32 -4.63
N PRO A 189 -7.16 7.20 -5.92
CA PRO A 189 -7.77 8.31 -6.64
C PRO A 189 -8.96 8.89 -5.86
N GLY A 190 -8.98 10.21 -5.74
CA GLY A 190 -10.01 10.96 -5.02
C GLY A 190 -10.34 12.27 -5.73
N HIS A 191 -11.12 13.12 -5.06
CA HIS A 191 -11.58 14.40 -5.59
C HIS A 191 -11.06 15.60 -4.78
N THR A 192 -10.13 15.39 -3.86
CA THR A 192 -9.59 16.45 -3.00
C THR A 192 -8.21 16.86 -3.50
N PRO A 193 -8.03 18.11 -3.94
CA PRO A 193 -6.70 18.61 -4.29
C PRO A 193 -5.79 18.62 -3.06
N VAL A 194 -4.64 17.94 -3.17
CA VAL A 194 -3.62 17.87 -2.12
C VAL A 194 -2.23 18.03 -2.70
N THR A 195 -1.26 18.36 -1.87
CA THR A 195 0.16 18.32 -2.24
C THR A 195 0.80 17.10 -1.61
N PHE A 196 1.46 16.30 -2.44
CA PHE A 196 2.24 15.15 -1.98
C PHE A 196 3.63 15.17 -2.63
N LEU A 197 4.67 15.21 -1.82
CA LEU A 197 6.08 15.32 -2.26
C LEU A 197 6.30 16.46 -3.28
N GLY A 198 5.71 17.63 -3.02
CA GLY A 198 5.78 18.81 -3.89
C GLY A 198 4.88 18.78 -5.12
N ARG A 199 4.23 17.66 -5.43
CA ARG A 199 3.32 17.51 -6.56
C ARG A 199 1.87 17.74 -6.14
N ARG A 200 1.11 18.50 -6.94
CA ARG A 200 -0.35 18.60 -6.78
C ARG A 200 -1.01 17.33 -7.35
N VAL A 201 -1.83 16.68 -6.55
CA VAL A 201 -2.55 15.45 -6.91
C VAL A 201 -3.97 15.49 -6.35
N MET A 202 -4.85 14.62 -6.86
CA MET A 202 -6.19 14.44 -6.31
C MET A 202 -6.19 13.27 -5.33
N GLY A 203 -6.23 13.56 -4.04
CA GLY A 203 -6.15 12.59 -2.96
C GLY A 203 -7.51 12.09 -2.49
N SER A 204 -7.48 10.97 -1.75
CA SER A 204 -8.64 10.45 -1.03
C SER A 204 -8.80 11.13 0.32
N PHE A 205 -9.94 11.75 0.54
CA PHE A 205 -10.26 12.48 1.77
C PHE A 205 -10.86 11.58 2.88
N GLY A 206 -11.15 10.32 2.56
CA GLY A 206 -11.94 9.44 3.41
C GLY A 206 -11.35 9.21 4.80
N SER A 207 -10.05 8.95 4.92
CA SER A 207 -9.40 8.68 6.22
C SER A 207 -9.48 9.86 7.18
N ALA A 208 -9.14 11.06 6.69
CA ALA A 208 -9.17 12.28 7.50
C ALA A 208 -10.60 12.64 7.90
N ARG A 209 -11.56 12.53 6.98
CA ARG A 209 -12.96 12.80 7.24
C ARG A 209 -13.53 11.85 8.29
N ILE A 210 -13.34 10.53 8.13
CA ILE A 210 -13.78 9.56 9.14
C ILE A 210 -13.18 9.90 10.50
N ALA A 211 -11.86 10.15 10.57
CA ALA A 211 -11.19 10.42 11.81
C ALA A 211 -11.74 11.70 12.51
N THR A 212 -11.95 12.78 11.75
CA THR A 212 -12.46 14.05 12.29
C THR A 212 -13.91 13.91 12.77
N GLU A 213 -14.80 13.30 11.97
CA GLU A 213 -16.23 13.18 12.30
C GLU A 213 -16.50 12.22 13.45
N THR A 214 -15.63 11.23 13.67
CA THR A 214 -15.81 10.21 14.72
C THR A 214 -14.83 10.36 15.89
N ASN A 215 -13.99 11.38 15.87
CA ASN A 215 -12.88 11.55 16.80
C ASN A 215 -12.00 10.29 16.94
N SER A 216 -11.79 9.56 15.83
CA SER A 216 -10.93 8.39 15.80
C SER A 216 -9.46 8.78 15.72
N GLN A 217 -8.60 8.11 16.48
CA GLN A 217 -7.16 8.28 16.34
C GLN A 217 -6.71 7.80 14.95
N VAL A 218 -5.76 8.49 14.33
CA VAL A 218 -5.14 8.04 13.08
C VAL A 218 -3.77 7.45 13.40
N VAL A 219 -3.57 6.17 13.10
CA VAL A 219 -2.27 5.49 13.20
C VAL A 219 -1.78 5.20 11.79
N LEU A 220 -0.58 5.66 11.46
CA LEU A 220 0.04 5.36 10.17
C LEU A 220 0.82 4.05 10.25
N ILE A 221 0.78 3.27 9.17
CA ILE A 221 1.65 2.13 8.97
C ILE A 221 2.45 2.31 7.68
N THR A 222 3.76 2.23 7.79
CA THR A 222 4.71 2.45 6.70
C THR A 222 5.69 1.29 6.59
N ALA A 223 6.27 1.07 5.41
CA ALA A 223 7.30 0.07 5.19
C ALA A 223 8.68 0.72 5.26
N HIS A 224 9.62 0.04 5.88
CA HIS A 224 10.99 0.49 6.06
C HIS A 224 11.99 -0.63 5.79
N LYS A 225 13.24 -0.23 5.59
CA LYS A 225 14.38 -1.09 5.41
C LYS A 225 15.51 -0.60 6.32
N ASP A 226 16.11 -1.51 7.08
CA ASP A 226 17.30 -1.22 7.90
C ASP A 226 18.59 -1.26 7.04
N ASP A 227 19.70 -0.81 7.59
CA ASP A 227 21.00 -0.79 6.92
C ASP A 227 21.49 -2.19 6.49
N ASP A 228 21.05 -3.24 7.16
CA ASP A 228 21.35 -4.64 6.84
C ASP A 228 20.39 -5.23 5.77
N GLU A 229 19.63 -4.39 5.10
CA GLU A 229 18.61 -4.76 4.09
C GLU A 229 17.39 -5.52 4.68
N SER A 230 17.31 -5.71 5.99
CA SER A 230 16.12 -6.29 6.62
C SER A 230 14.93 -5.32 6.54
N THR A 231 13.74 -5.86 6.31
CA THR A 231 12.53 -5.05 6.13
C THR A 231 11.59 -5.18 7.31
N TYR A 232 10.87 -4.12 7.63
CA TYR A 232 9.88 -4.09 8.69
C TYR A 232 8.75 -3.10 8.39
N LEU A 233 7.67 -3.26 9.13
CA LEU A 233 6.54 -2.32 9.14
C LEU A 233 6.64 -1.47 10.40
N GLN A 234 6.47 -0.16 10.26
CA GLN A 234 6.46 0.80 11.36
C GLN A 234 5.05 1.32 11.58
N LEU A 235 4.51 1.13 12.77
CA LEU A 235 3.36 1.87 13.27
C LEU A 235 3.87 3.14 13.96
N HIS A 236 3.31 4.28 13.59
CA HIS A 236 3.67 5.57 14.15
C HIS A 236 2.77 5.94 15.32
N PRO A 237 3.23 6.83 16.22
CA PRO A 237 2.37 7.38 17.26
C PRO A 237 1.06 7.93 16.68
N PRO A 238 -0.06 7.80 17.38
CA PRO A 238 -1.35 8.31 16.93
C PRO A 238 -1.30 9.79 16.61
N ILE A 239 -2.01 10.17 15.55
CA ILE A 239 -2.35 11.55 15.23
C ILE A 239 -3.73 11.81 15.80
N GLU A 240 -3.87 12.85 16.61
CA GLU A 240 -5.13 13.25 17.19
C GLU A 240 -5.86 14.22 16.24
N PRO A 241 -7.08 13.89 15.77
CA PRO A 241 -7.82 14.78 14.88
C PRO A 241 -8.11 16.15 15.48
N SER A 242 -8.26 16.22 16.80
CA SER A 242 -8.50 17.46 17.55
C SER A 242 -7.36 18.47 17.50
N ASP A 243 -6.16 18.03 17.14
CA ASP A 243 -4.98 18.91 17.03
C ASP A 243 -4.98 19.71 15.72
N PHE A 244 -5.93 19.45 14.83
CA PHE A 244 -6.03 20.08 13.51
C PHE A 244 -7.30 20.90 13.36
N ALA A 245 -7.20 22.01 12.63
CA ALA A 245 -8.32 22.93 12.42
C ALA A 245 -9.49 22.27 11.68
N ASP A 246 -9.19 21.36 10.77
CA ASP A 246 -10.17 20.61 9.98
C ASP A 246 -9.57 19.33 9.40
N ALA A 247 -10.41 18.56 8.71
CA ALA A 247 -9.98 17.32 8.06
C ALA A 247 -9.00 17.52 6.88
N HIS A 248 -8.92 18.73 6.28
CA HIS A 248 -7.92 19.01 5.24
C HIS A 248 -6.52 19.17 5.86
N ALA A 249 -6.43 19.88 6.98
CA ALA A 249 -5.20 20.01 7.74
C ALA A 249 -4.71 18.64 8.24
N LEU A 250 -5.63 17.80 8.74
CA LEU A 250 -5.32 16.44 9.14
C LEU A 250 -4.82 15.59 7.94
N LEU A 251 -5.46 15.69 6.76
CA LEU A 251 -5.03 14.99 5.58
C LEU A 251 -3.63 15.41 5.13
N ALA A 252 -3.34 16.71 5.19
CA ALA A 252 -2.02 17.23 4.86
C ALA A 252 -0.93 16.61 5.76
N GLU A 253 -1.17 16.51 7.06
CA GLU A 253 -0.25 15.88 8.00
C GLU A 253 -0.08 14.38 7.75
N ILE A 254 -1.17 13.66 7.51
CA ILE A 254 -1.13 12.23 7.12
C ILE A 254 -0.22 12.04 5.91
N LEU A 255 -0.40 12.84 4.87
CA LEU A 255 0.39 12.76 3.64
C LEU A 255 1.85 13.17 3.86
N ASN A 256 2.10 14.19 4.69
CA ASN A 256 3.45 14.62 5.04
C ASN A 256 4.25 13.47 5.69
N ARG A 257 3.70 12.84 6.72
CA ARG A 257 4.35 11.69 7.40
C ARG A 257 4.53 10.48 6.49
N HIS A 258 3.57 10.20 5.61
CA HIS A 258 3.78 9.19 4.58
C HIS A 258 4.88 9.57 3.60
N GLY A 259 4.99 10.86 3.26
CA GLY A 259 6.03 11.39 2.39
C GLY A 259 7.43 11.11 2.90
N GLU A 260 7.68 11.23 4.20
CA GLU A 260 8.96 10.90 4.84
C GLU A 260 9.33 9.42 4.61
N ALA A 261 8.40 8.51 4.81
CA ALA A 261 8.63 7.08 4.59
C ALA A 261 8.84 6.75 3.11
N VAL A 262 8.08 7.40 2.20
CA VAL A 262 8.25 7.25 0.76
C VAL A 262 9.62 7.78 0.31
N LEU A 263 10.07 8.90 0.84
CA LEU A 263 11.41 9.43 0.55
C LEU A 263 12.52 8.51 1.08
N ALA A 264 12.31 7.85 2.20
CA ALA A 264 13.30 6.89 2.73
C ALA A 264 13.42 5.64 1.85
N TRP A 265 12.31 5.16 1.28
CA TRP A 265 12.30 3.94 0.45
C TRP A 265 11.29 4.05 -0.72
N PRO A 266 11.55 4.90 -1.74
CA PRO A 266 10.57 5.17 -2.81
C PRO A 266 10.32 3.98 -3.74
N GLU A 267 11.28 3.10 -3.95
CA GLU A 267 11.15 1.95 -4.83
C GLU A 267 10.19 0.86 -4.32
N VAL A 268 9.74 0.94 -3.07
CA VAL A 268 8.76 0.00 -2.52
C VAL A 268 7.30 0.42 -2.83
N VAL A 269 7.08 1.66 -3.23
CA VAL A 269 5.74 2.19 -3.50
C VAL A 269 5.08 1.45 -4.67
N ASP A 270 3.83 1.06 -4.50
CA ASP A 270 3.12 0.28 -5.52
C ASP A 270 2.48 1.17 -6.59
N MET A 271 2.96 1.06 -7.83
CA MET A 271 2.39 1.69 -9.01
C MET A 271 2.17 3.22 -8.87
N PRO A 272 3.20 4.03 -8.56
CA PRO A 272 3.07 5.46 -8.27
C PRO A 272 2.21 6.25 -9.26
N LEU A 273 2.38 6.05 -10.56
CA LEU A 273 1.61 6.74 -11.62
C LEU A 273 0.10 6.43 -11.60
N SER A 274 -0.30 5.32 -10.96
CA SER A 274 -1.71 4.90 -10.86
C SER A 274 -2.33 5.26 -9.53
N ARG A 275 -1.53 5.77 -8.59
CA ARG A 275 -1.99 6.25 -7.30
C ARG A 275 -2.39 7.71 -7.41
N PHE A 276 -3.26 8.16 -6.55
CA PHE A 276 -3.91 9.46 -6.60
C PHE A 276 -4.66 9.72 -7.93
N GLY A 277 -5.62 10.60 -7.89
CA GLY A 277 -6.30 11.09 -9.08
C GLY A 277 -5.40 12.09 -9.83
N ARG A 278 -5.64 12.24 -11.12
CA ARG A 278 -5.00 13.29 -11.91
C ARG A 278 -5.70 14.62 -11.62
N ILE A 279 -4.93 15.70 -11.53
CA ILE A 279 -5.49 17.04 -11.68
C ILE A 279 -5.74 17.20 -13.18
N GLU A 280 -7.00 17.43 -13.57
CA GLU A 280 -7.29 17.91 -14.89
C GLU A 280 -6.61 19.29 -15.02
N GLU A 281 -5.58 19.39 -15.83
CA GLU A 281 -5.06 20.68 -16.23
C GLU A 281 -6.24 21.37 -16.91
N GLN A 282 -6.69 22.47 -16.32
CA GLN A 282 -7.68 23.32 -16.97
C GLN A 282 -7.02 23.81 -18.25
N ALA A 283 -7.50 23.24 -19.38
CA ALA A 283 -7.09 23.63 -20.72
C ALA A 283 -7.51 25.08 -21.01
#